data_69067fd9c196b00ba48bf364091aa321
#
_entry.id   69067fd9c196b00ba48bf364091aa321
#
_cell.length_a   1.000
_cell.length_b   1.000
_cell.length_c   1.000
_cell.angle_alpha   90.00
_cell.angle_beta   90.00
_cell.angle_gamma   90.00
#
_symmetry.space_group_name_H-M   'P 1'
#
loop_
_entity.id
_entity.type
_entity.pdbx_description
1 polymer ?
#
loop_
_entity_poly.entity_id
_entity_poly.type
_entity_poly.pdbx_seq_one_letter_code
_entity_poly.pdbx_strand_id
1 'polypeptide(L)'
;MSFTEVETMPGQRTSSESPEPQLAFAADLRELRRRTFKKPTEEALARRMECGRSTVSAILNGRRFPNWEHTAAFVEACGDDSSRWRDRWLRASRQIEEASKGLHSPLPQLPLTGGPESQGDALLAAHWYRDNREFYEAATARACQARSEIRVTYTRRYPPTQYTTRASAEYFRTILDWASEDSDDERSVRRIIGIPERGGRPDSDMFSWARQHHEESKHILNYEANVLRWAAAADGLNMALIDDSVVFLAFSGGPRQRLNGLSVEDPTFMTYFASYFDQLWAALQPLGAYLNEVEGKGADRPG
;
A
#
# COMPACT_ATOMS: atom_id res chain seq x y z
N MET A 1 50.92 -45.43 -10.19
CA MET A 1 50.12 -45.65 -8.96
C MET A 1 50.04 -44.32 -8.25
N SER A 2 48.95 -43.59 -8.47
CA SER A 2 48.69 -42.34 -7.77
C SER A 2 47.20 -42.35 -7.36
N PHE A 3 47.00 -42.40 -6.07
CA PHE A 3 45.69 -42.37 -5.45
C PHE A 3 45.25 -40.88 -5.39
N THR A 4 44.09 -40.59 -5.96
CA THR A 4 43.41 -39.28 -5.86
C THR A 4 42.47 -39.38 -4.66
N GLU A 5 42.74 -38.59 -3.64
CA GLU A 5 41.86 -38.38 -2.50
C GLU A 5 40.62 -37.61 -2.92
N VAL A 6 39.47 -38.16 -2.59
CA VAL A 6 38.17 -37.47 -2.74
C VAL A 6 37.89 -36.69 -1.48
N GLU A 7 37.97 -35.38 -1.58
CA GLU A 7 37.68 -34.43 -0.51
C GLU A 7 36.17 -34.37 -0.28
N THR A 8 35.70 -34.85 0.85
CA THR A 8 34.28 -34.83 1.26
C THR A 8 33.92 -33.43 1.74
N MET A 9 33.08 -32.74 1.01
CA MET A 9 32.50 -31.45 1.41
C MET A 9 31.64 -31.59 2.67
N PRO A 10 31.78 -30.72 3.68
CA PRO A 10 30.92 -30.72 4.85
C PRO A 10 29.53 -30.18 4.54
N GLY A 11 28.54 -30.94 5.06
CA GLY A 11 27.12 -30.73 4.84
C GLY A 11 26.61 -29.30 5.06
N GLN A 12 25.79 -28.85 4.14
CA GLN A 12 24.92 -27.73 4.30
C GLN A 12 24.02 -27.89 5.53
N ARG A 13 24.23 -27.04 6.52
CA ARG A 13 23.29 -26.89 7.63
C ARG A 13 22.03 -26.26 7.04
N THR A 14 20.96 -27.02 6.97
CA THR A 14 19.62 -26.49 6.74
C THR A 14 19.28 -25.55 7.90
N SER A 15 19.26 -24.26 7.64
CA SER A 15 18.70 -23.27 8.55
C SER A 15 17.25 -23.63 8.75
N SER A 16 16.86 -24.06 9.94
CA SER A 16 15.47 -24.20 10.34
C SER A 16 14.89 -22.79 10.40
N GLU A 17 14.21 -22.36 9.34
CA GLU A 17 13.43 -21.14 9.34
C GLU A 17 12.39 -21.28 10.46
N SER A 18 12.52 -20.46 11.51
CA SER A 18 11.48 -20.32 12.52
C SER A 18 10.22 -19.81 11.84
N PRO A 19 9.04 -20.41 12.11
CA PRO A 19 7.80 -19.98 11.47
C PRO A 19 7.57 -18.48 11.73
N GLU A 20 7.09 -17.77 10.72
CA GLU A 20 6.76 -16.34 10.86
C GLU A 20 5.97 -16.11 12.15
N PRO A 21 6.29 -15.08 12.96
CA PRO A 21 5.67 -14.86 14.27
C PRO A 21 4.15 -14.80 14.24
N GLN A 22 3.59 -14.27 13.15
CA GLN A 22 2.15 -14.21 12.92
C GLN A 22 1.53 -15.60 12.71
N LEU A 23 2.19 -16.48 11.97
CA LEU A 23 1.76 -17.86 11.75
C LEU A 23 1.87 -18.69 13.05
N ALA A 24 2.92 -18.46 13.82
CA ALA A 24 3.11 -19.11 15.13
C ALA A 24 2.00 -18.71 16.11
N PHE A 25 1.67 -17.43 16.20
CA PHE A 25 0.58 -16.95 17.05
C PHE A 25 -0.79 -17.47 16.62
N ALA A 26 -1.05 -17.53 15.31
CA ALA A 26 -2.27 -18.13 14.75
C ALA A 26 -2.37 -19.64 15.08
N ALA A 27 -1.24 -20.35 15.11
CA ALA A 27 -1.19 -21.75 15.51
C ALA A 27 -1.56 -21.91 16.99
N ASP A 28 -1.07 -21.03 17.87
CA ASP A 28 -1.43 -21.01 19.29
C ASP A 28 -2.95 -20.80 19.49
N LEU A 29 -3.56 -19.88 18.76
CA LEU A 29 -5.01 -19.64 18.82
C LEU A 29 -5.83 -20.83 18.30
N ARG A 30 -5.37 -21.47 17.21
CA ARG A 30 -5.99 -22.72 16.72
C ARG A 30 -5.93 -23.83 17.73
N GLU A 31 -4.79 -23.97 18.40
CA GLU A 31 -4.59 -25.00 19.42
C GLU A 31 -5.45 -24.76 20.66
N LEU A 32 -5.56 -23.49 21.12
CA LEU A 32 -6.50 -23.13 22.18
C LEU A 32 -7.94 -23.53 21.81
N ARG A 33 -8.40 -23.13 20.62
CA ARG A 33 -9.74 -23.49 20.14
C ARG A 33 -9.95 -24.99 20.04
N ARG A 34 -8.92 -25.75 19.64
CA ARG A 34 -8.98 -27.22 19.53
C ARG A 34 -9.14 -27.89 20.89
N ARG A 35 -8.50 -27.37 21.94
CA ARG A 35 -8.55 -27.90 23.31
C ARG A 35 -9.85 -27.57 24.04
N THR A 36 -10.58 -26.58 23.56
CA THR A 36 -11.84 -26.13 24.19
C THR A 36 -12.90 -27.22 24.08
N PHE A 37 -13.51 -27.61 25.21
CA PHE A 37 -14.51 -28.70 25.31
C PHE A 37 -15.72 -28.49 24.39
N LYS A 38 -16.22 -27.25 24.30
CA LYS A 38 -17.22 -26.83 23.32
C LYS A 38 -16.57 -25.90 22.30
N LYS A 39 -15.87 -26.48 21.33
CA LYS A 39 -15.16 -25.73 20.29
C LYS A 39 -16.09 -24.67 19.65
N PRO A 40 -15.83 -23.37 19.85
CA PRO A 40 -16.70 -22.33 19.28
C PRO A 40 -16.60 -22.31 17.76
N THR A 41 -17.73 -22.07 17.08
CA THR A 41 -17.74 -21.88 15.63
C THR A 41 -17.13 -20.53 15.24
N GLU A 42 -16.72 -20.37 13.97
CA GLU A 42 -16.18 -19.09 13.50
C GLU A 42 -17.24 -17.98 13.58
N GLU A 43 -18.54 -18.32 13.42
CA GLU A 43 -19.63 -17.38 13.58
C GLU A 43 -19.82 -16.93 15.04
N ALA A 44 -19.67 -17.87 15.99
CA ALA A 44 -19.73 -17.55 17.42
C ALA A 44 -18.55 -16.67 17.85
N LEU A 45 -17.36 -16.96 17.35
CA LEU A 45 -16.15 -16.15 17.56
C LEU A 45 -16.32 -14.76 16.93
N ALA A 46 -16.82 -14.67 15.70
CA ALA A 46 -17.04 -13.41 15.00
C ALA A 46 -17.99 -12.48 15.78
N ARG A 47 -19.07 -13.04 16.33
CA ARG A 47 -19.99 -12.28 17.19
C ARG A 47 -19.34 -11.81 18.48
N ARG A 48 -18.54 -12.67 19.13
CA ARG A 48 -17.87 -12.34 20.39
C ARG A 48 -16.76 -11.31 20.21
N MET A 49 -16.07 -11.37 19.08
CA MET A 49 -15.00 -10.45 18.68
C MET A 49 -15.51 -9.18 17.98
N GLU A 50 -16.83 -9.04 17.81
CA GLU A 50 -17.47 -7.92 17.10
C GLU A 50 -16.87 -7.67 15.71
N CYS A 51 -16.58 -8.75 14.98
CA CYS A 51 -15.95 -8.68 13.65
C CYS A 51 -16.62 -9.63 12.64
N GLY A 52 -16.22 -9.55 11.38
CA GLY A 52 -16.71 -10.45 10.33
C GLY A 52 -16.10 -11.86 10.44
N ARG A 53 -16.84 -12.90 10.02
CA ARG A 53 -16.33 -14.28 9.93
C ARG A 53 -15.06 -14.39 9.10
N SER A 54 -14.95 -13.62 8.01
CA SER A 54 -13.73 -13.53 7.19
C SER A 54 -12.52 -13.05 7.98
N THR A 55 -12.72 -12.15 8.95
CA THR A 55 -11.66 -11.68 9.86
C THR A 55 -11.20 -12.80 10.79
N VAL A 56 -12.11 -13.55 11.38
CA VAL A 56 -11.78 -14.72 12.21
C VAL A 56 -10.99 -15.74 11.41
N SER A 57 -11.45 -16.07 10.21
CA SER A 57 -10.75 -16.99 9.31
C SER A 57 -9.34 -16.48 8.94
N ALA A 58 -9.20 -15.18 8.65
CA ALA A 58 -7.90 -14.58 8.36
C ALA A 58 -6.93 -14.66 9.55
N ILE A 59 -7.42 -14.44 10.77
CA ILE A 59 -6.64 -14.57 12.02
C ILE A 59 -6.21 -16.02 12.22
N LEU A 60 -7.12 -16.97 12.14
CA LEU A 60 -6.82 -18.39 12.34
C LEU A 60 -5.88 -18.95 11.28
N ASN A 61 -5.88 -18.41 10.06
CA ASN A 61 -4.96 -18.80 8.99
C ASN A 61 -3.65 -18.01 8.97
N GLY A 62 -3.41 -17.15 9.96
CA GLY A 62 -2.19 -16.36 10.05
C GLY A 62 -2.05 -15.30 8.95
N ARG A 63 -3.14 -14.94 8.27
CA ARG A 63 -3.14 -13.86 7.26
C ARG A 63 -3.32 -12.49 7.88
N ARG A 64 -3.78 -12.42 9.13
CA ARG A 64 -3.99 -11.18 9.87
C ARG A 64 -3.62 -11.40 11.33
N PHE A 65 -2.79 -10.51 11.87
CA PHE A 65 -2.51 -10.47 13.30
C PHE A 65 -3.65 -9.74 14.02
N PRO A 66 -4.29 -10.34 15.06
CA PRO A 66 -5.37 -9.71 15.78
C PRO A 66 -4.88 -8.58 16.68
N ASN A 67 -5.70 -7.53 16.87
CA ASN A 67 -5.45 -6.58 17.96
C ASN A 67 -5.70 -7.25 19.32
N TRP A 68 -5.37 -6.52 20.40
CA TRP A 68 -5.52 -7.08 21.74
C TRP A 68 -6.99 -7.40 22.08
N GLU A 69 -7.92 -6.52 21.74
CA GLU A 69 -9.36 -6.70 22.03
C GLU A 69 -9.90 -7.97 21.37
N HIS A 70 -9.57 -8.19 20.09
CA HIS A 70 -9.92 -9.42 19.38
C HIS A 70 -9.27 -10.66 20.00
N THR A 71 -8.01 -10.55 20.45
CA THR A 71 -7.31 -11.67 21.09
C THR A 71 -7.97 -12.02 22.42
N ALA A 72 -8.23 -11.03 23.26
CA ALA A 72 -8.89 -11.24 24.55
C ALA A 72 -10.28 -11.87 24.38
N ALA A 73 -11.12 -11.31 23.48
CA ALA A 73 -12.45 -11.84 23.21
C ALA A 73 -12.41 -13.27 22.64
N PHE A 74 -11.43 -13.61 21.81
CA PHE A 74 -11.22 -14.96 21.30
C PHE A 74 -10.87 -15.95 22.41
N VAL A 75 -9.90 -15.58 23.26
CA VAL A 75 -9.42 -16.41 24.38
C VAL A 75 -10.54 -16.68 25.38
N GLU A 76 -11.29 -15.66 25.76
CA GLU A 76 -12.45 -15.76 26.65
C GLU A 76 -13.56 -16.61 26.05
N ALA A 77 -13.81 -16.49 24.74
CA ALA A 77 -14.78 -17.33 24.05
C ALA A 77 -14.37 -18.82 24.03
N CYS A 78 -13.06 -19.08 24.15
CA CYS A 78 -12.50 -20.41 24.32
C CYS A 78 -12.43 -20.86 25.80
N GLY A 79 -12.87 -20.05 26.75
CA GLY A 79 -12.90 -20.37 28.17
C GLY A 79 -11.54 -20.32 28.87
N ASP A 80 -10.57 -19.63 28.32
CA ASP A 80 -9.26 -19.37 28.92
C ASP A 80 -9.15 -17.92 29.44
N ASP A 81 -8.17 -17.68 30.30
CA ASP A 81 -7.90 -16.37 30.91
C ASP A 81 -7.08 -15.51 29.95
N SER A 82 -7.69 -14.42 29.46
CA SER A 82 -7.04 -13.49 28.53
C SER A 82 -5.77 -12.85 29.11
N SER A 83 -5.68 -12.67 30.45
CA SER A 83 -4.50 -12.07 31.08
C SER A 83 -3.22 -12.88 30.82
N ARG A 84 -3.33 -14.21 30.75
CA ARG A 84 -2.20 -15.13 30.47
C ARG A 84 -1.70 -15.02 29.02
N TRP A 85 -2.53 -14.48 28.13
CA TRP A 85 -2.20 -14.30 26.71
C TRP A 85 -1.57 -12.95 26.40
N ARG A 86 -1.62 -12.00 27.36
CA ARG A 86 -1.10 -10.65 27.14
C ARG A 86 0.38 -10.62 26.77
N ASP A 87 1.21 -11.32 27.54
CA ASP A 87 2.65 -11.39 27.29
C ASP A 87 2.98 -12.11 25.98
N ARG A 88 2.20 -13.12 25.64
CA ARG A 88 2.34 -13.87 24.40
C ARG A 88 2.00 -13.00 23.18
N TRP A 89 0.92 -12.27 23.29
CA TRP A 89 0.51 -11.29 22.26
C TRP A 89 1.53 -10.17 22.09
N LEU A 90 2.03 -9.58 23.19
CA LEU A 90 3.06 -8.54 23.16
C LEU A 90 4.37 -9.01 22.52
N ARG A 91 4.80 -10.25 22.80
CA ARG A 91 6.00 -10.84 22.16
C ARG A 91 5.80 -11.00 20.66
N ALA A 92 4.68 -11.59 20.24
CA ALA A 92 4.38 -11.77 18.83
C ALA A 92 4.27 -10.42 18.10
N SER A 93 3.61 -9.43 18.70
CA SER A 93 3.51 -8.07 18.14
C SER A 93 4.88 -7.43 17.91
N ARG A 94 5.79 -7.51 18.91
CA ARG A 94 7.17 -7.00 18.77
C ARG A 94 7.95 -7.73 17.69
N GLN A 95 7.85 -9.06 17.64
CA GLN A 95 8.54 -9.85 16.62
C GLN A 95 8.05 -9.52 15.20
N ILE A 96 6.74 -9.28 15.03
CA ILE A 96 6.16 -8.84 13.76
C ILE A 96 6.67 -7.43 13.40
N GLU A 97 6.73 -6.52 14.37
CA GLU A 97 7.29 -5.18 14.16
C GLU A 97 8.78 -5.23 13.81
N GLU A 98 9.56 -6.08 14.48
CA GLU A 98 10.97 -6.29 14.21
C GLU A 98 11.19 -6.96 12.85
N ALA A 99 10.40 -7.98 12.50
CA ALA A 99 10.40 -8.61 11.19
C ALA A 99 9.99 -7.61 10.09
N SER A 100 9.01 -6.77 10.34
CA SER A 100 8.62 -5.68 9.43
C SER A 100 9.72 -4.63 9.26
N LYS A 101 10.49 -4.33 10.32
CA LYS A 101 11.69 -3.49 10.23
C LYS A 101 12.84 -4.18 9.49
N GLY A 102 12.92 -5.50 9.54
CA GLY A 102 13.89 -6.30 8.81
C GLY A 102 13.50 -6.61 7.35
N LEU A 103 12.21 -6.65 7.04
CA LEU A 103 11.63 -6.78 5.69
C LEU A 103 11.50 -5.44 4.95
N HIS A 104 11.68 -4.34 5.64
CA HIS A 104 12.22 -3.19 4.97
C HIS A 104 13.64 -3.59 4.59
N SER A 105 13.79 -4.21 3.40
CA SER A 105 15.02 -4.13 2.62
C SER A 105 15.55 -2.73 2.89
N PRO A 106 16.79 -2.54 3.33
CA PRO A 106 17.24 -1.18 3.55
C PRO A 106 16.86 -0.47 2.26
N LEU A 107 15.90 0.43 2.35
CA LEU A 107 15.74 1.51 1.37
C LEU A 107 17.18 1.81 1.01
N PRO A 108 17.60 1.73 -0.26
CA PRO A 108 19.01 1.92 -0.62
C PRO A 108 19.48 3.05 0.26
N GLN A 109 20.40 2.73 1.18
CA GLN A 109 20.78 3.69 2.23
C GLN A 109 21.13 4.94 1.46
N LEU A 110 20.26 5.93 1.55
CA LEU A 110 20.58 7.26 1.08
C LEU A 110 21.97 7.49 1.64
N PRO A 111 22.99 7.72 0.82
CA PRO A 111 24.33 7.88 1.33
C PRO A 111 24.30 9.08 2.28
N LEU A 112 24.12 8.79 3.56
CA LEU A 112 24.32 9.74 4.66
C LEU A 112 25.83 10.00 4.85
N THR A 113 26.61 9.71 3.83
CA THR A 113 27.99 10.15 3.71
C THR A 113 27.96 11.57 3.14
N GLY A 114 27.41 12.51 3.88
CA GLY A 114 27.97 13.84 3.91
C GLY A 114 29.40 13.69 4.38
N GLY A 115 30.38 14.13 3.58
CA GLY A 115 31.74 14.24 4.03
C GLY A 115 31.82 15.10 5.30
N PRO A 116 32.93 15.13 6.01
CA PRO A 116 33.09 15.69 7.36
C PRO A 116 32.86 17.21 7.50
N GLU A 117 32.20 17.86 6.55
CA GLU A 117 31.97 19.30 6.54
C GLU A 117 30.51 19.75 6.39
N SER A 118 29.51 18.84 6.44
CA SER A 118 28.11 19.28 6.59
C SER A 118 27.73 19.37 8.06
N GLN A 119 28.23 20.39 8.73
CA GLN A 119 27.62 20.91 9.96
C GLN A 119 26.29 21.59 9.61
N GLY A 120 25.22 20.86 9.78
CA GLY A 120 23.84 21.33 9.74
C GLY A 120 22.95 20.12 9.87
N ASP A 121 22.41 19.90 11.06
CA ASP A 121 21.23 19.05 11.27
C ASP A 121 20.10 19.63 10.40
N ALA A 122 20.08 19.30 9.11
CA ALA A 122 18.95 19.54 8.24
C ALA A 122 17.85 18.57 8.68
N LEU A 123 17.12 18.96 9.72
CA LEU A 123 15.88 18.31 10.11
C LEU A 123 14.97 18.28 8.87
N LEU A 124 14.62 17.08 8.43
CA LEU A 124 13.68 16.90 7.33
C LEU A 124 12.40 17.68 7.65
N ALA A 125 12.16 18.77 6.94
CA ALA A 125 10.97 19.59 7.14
C ALA A 125 9.76 18.90 6.50
N ALA A 126 9.02 18.13 7.31
CA ALA A 126 7.78 17.51 6.90
C ALA A 126 6.59 18.25 7.50
N HIS A 127 5.61 18.59 6.68
CA HIS A 127 4.36 19.18 7.13
C HIS A 127 3.27 18.11 7.20
N TRP A 128 2.72 17.87 8.41
CA TRP A 128 1.63 16.93 8.65
C TRP A 128 0.28 17.62 8.55
N TYR A 129 -0.64 17.02 7.78
CA TYR A 129 -2.00 17.50 7.63
C TYR A 129 -2.94 16.75 8.57
N ARG A 130 -3.82 17.48 9.24
CA ARG A 130 -4.72 16.95 10.27
C ARG A 130 -5.93 16.23 9.70
N ASP A 131 -6.36 16.64 8.52
CA ASP A 131 -7.51 16.08 7.85
C ASP A 131 -7.38 16.13 6.32
N ASN A 132 -8.33 15.48 5.68
CA ASN A 132 -8.41 15.33 4.23
C ASN A 132 -8.53 16.65 3.48
N ARG A 133 -9.26 17.62 4.05
CA ARG A 133 -9.50 18.91 3.42
C ARG A 133 -8.21 19.71 3.37
N GLU A 134 -7.55 19.86 4.51
CA GLU A 134 -6.28 20.58 4.61
C GLU A 134 -5.22 19.99 3.67
N PHE A 135 -5.13 18.66 3.60
CA PHE A 135 -4.21 17.97 2.69
C PHE A 135 -4.48 18.29 1.23
N TYR A 136 -5.74 18.15 0.78
CA TYR A 136 -6.07 18.38 -0.63
C TYR A 136 -6.07 19.85 -1.01
N GLU A 137 -6.44 20.77 -0.12
CA GLU A 137 -6.31 22.22 -0.35
C GLU A 137 -4.84 22.61 -0.57
N ALA A 138 -3.91 22.08 0.25
CA ALA A 138 -2.49 22.32 0.07
C ALA A 138 -1.94 21.69 -1.22
N ALA A 139 -2.33 20.45 -1.56
CA ALA A 139 -1.93 19.79 -2.79
C ALA A 139 -2.47 20.51 -4.02
N THR A 140 -3.72 21.01 -3.98
CA THR A 140 -4.33 21.83 -5.04
C THR A 140 -3.56 23.13 -5.25
N ALA A 141 -3.24 23.83 -4.15
CA ALA A 141 -2.48 25.09 -4.24
C ALA A 141 -1.09 24.88 -4.87
N ARG A 142 -0.43 23.76 -4.58
CA ARG A 142 0.86 23.41 -5.20
C ARG A 142 0.69 22.99 -6.66
N ALA A 143 -0.36 22.22 -7.00
CA ALA A 143 -0.63 21.84 -8.37
C ALA A 143 -0.90 23.08 -9.27
N CYS A 144 -1.64 24.07 -8.77
CA CYS A 144 -1.84 25.35 -9.49
C CYS A 144 -0.54 26.13 -9.71
N GLN A 145 0.48 25.93 -8.88
CA GLN A 145 1.77 26.60 -8.97
C GLN A 145 2.81 25.79 -9.77
N ALA A 146 2.46 24.57 -10.18
CA ALA A 146 3.34 23.70 -10.93
C ALA A 146 3.78 24.36 -12.25
N ARG A 147 5.02 24.12 -12.66
CA ARG A 147 5.62 24.71 -13.85
C ARG A 147 5.86 23.71 -14.97
N SER A 148 6.27 22.49 -14.61
CA SER A 148 6.74 21.51 -15.60
C SER A 148 6.08 20.15 -15.46
N GLU A 149 6.00 19.58 -14.24
CA GLU A 149 5.57 18.18 -14.11
C GLU A 149 4.76 17.91 -12.84
N ILE A 150 3.71 17.13 -13.02
CA ILE A 150 2.92 16.56 -11.91
C ILE A 150 2.87 15.04 -12.09
N ARG A 151 3.41 14.28 -11.10
CA ARG A 151 3.38 12.82 -11.06
C ARG A 151 2.49 12.38 -9.92
N VAL A 152 1.45 11.60 -10.18
CA VAL A 152 0.50 11.17 -9.15
C VAL A 152 0.23 9.69 -9.19
N THR A 153 0.05 9.07 -8.02
CA THR A 153 -0.47 7.71 -7.92
C THR A 153 -1.85 7.72 -7.28
N TYR A 154 -2.72 6.84 -7.77
CA TYR A 154 -4.00 6.52 -7.16
C TYR A 154 -4.14 5.00 -7.02
N THR A 155 -3.78 4.49 -5.85
CA THR A 155 -3.71 3.05 -5.55
C THR A 155 -4.67 2.70 -4.42
N ARG A 156 -5.97 2.90 -4.66
CA ARG A 156 -7.06 2.60 -3.72
C ARG A 156 -7.95 1.51 -4.27
N ARG A 157 -8.65 0.82 -3.36
CA ARG A 157 -9.62 -0.23 -3.72
C ARG A 157 -10.94 0.29 -4.26
N TYR A 158 -11.15 1.59 -4.21
CA TYR A 158 -12.39 2.25 -4.61
C TYR A 158 -12.10 3.36 -5.60
N PRO A 159 -13.00 3.63 -6.54
CA PRO A 159 -12.86 4.76 -7.43
C PRO A 159 -12.88 6.10 -6.64
N PRO A 160 -12.23 7.14 -7.14
CA PRO A 160 -12.21 8.44 -6.48
C PRO A 160 -13.60 9.02 -6.21
N THR A 161 -14.59 8.65 -7.04
CA THR A 161 -15.98 9.13 -6.95
C THR A 161 -16.74 8.60 -5.74
N GLN A 162 -16.31 7.46 -5.14
CA GLN A 162 -17.09 6.79 -4.10
C GLN A 162 -16.98 7.46 -2.72
N TYR A 163 -15.84 8.10 -2.42
CA TYR A 163 -15.58 8.77 -1.14
C TYR A 163 -14.99 10.18 -1.35
N THR A 164 -15.45 10.83 -2.40
CA THR A 164 -14.93 12.14 -2.80
C THR A 164 -15.43 13.21 -1.86
N THR A 165 -14.51 13.96 -1.26
CA THR A 165 -14.81 15.25 -0.63
C THR A 165 -14.73 16.35 -1.68
N ARG A 166 -15.32 17.52 -1.41
CA ARG A 166 -15.20 18.68 -2.32
C ARG A 166 -13.74 19.02 -2.60
N ALA A 167 -12.88 19.01 -1.58
CA ALA A 167 -11.47 19.33 -1.74
C ALA A 167 -10.72 18.30 -2.60
N SER A 168 -11.00 16.99 -2.43
CA SER A 168 -10.37 15.97 -3.28
C SER A 168 -10.87 16.01 -4.72
N ALA A 169 -12.15 16.29 -4.95
CA ALA A 169 -12.69 16.48 -6.30
C ALA A 169 -12.05 17.68 -7.01
N GLU A 170 -11.88 18.78 -6.29
CA GLU A 170 -11.22 19.99 -6.78
C GLU A 170 -9.76 19.71 -7.16
N TYR A 171 -9.03 19.00 -6.30
CA TYR A 171 -7.65 18.59 -6.57
C TYR A 171 -7.53 17.78 -7.88
N PHE A 172 -8.35 16.74 -8.05
CA PHE A 172 -8.29 15.92 -9.25
C PHE A 172 -8.66 16.67 -10.53
N ARG A 173 -9.63 17.58 -10.42
CA ARG A 173 -10.01 18.45 -11.54
C ARG A 173 -8.89 19.44 -11.88
N THR A 174 -8.31 20.08 -10.88
CA THR A 174 -7.19 21.02 -11.06
C THR A 174 -6.02 20.40 -11.82
N ILE A 175 -5.68 19.13 -11.56
CA ILE A 175 -4.61 18.44 -12.29
C ILE A 175 -4.95 18.30 -13.79
N LEU A 176 -6.21 17.94 -14.11
CA LEU A 176 -6.65 17.81 -15.51
C LEU A 176 -6.74 19.18 -16.21
N ASP A 177 -7.27 20.18 -15.51
CA ASP A 177 -7.36 21.55 -16.02
C ASP A 177 -5.96 22.10 -16.31
N TRP A 178 -5.01 21.91 -15.38
CA TRP A 178 -3.61 22.31 -15.55
C TRP A 178 -2.93 21.63 -16.74
N ALA A 179 -3.20 20.32 -16.96
CA ALA A 179 -2.68 19.60 -18.13
C ALA A 179 -3.31 20.04 -19.46
N SER A 180 -4.55 20.57 -19.40
CA SER A 180 -5.32 20.99 -20.59
C SER A 180 -5.04 22.43 -21.00
N GLU A 181 -4.44 23.24 -20.14
CA GLU A 181 -4.13 24.62 -20.44
C GLU A 181 -3.09 24.73 -21.56
N ASP A 182 -3.39 25.54 -22.57
CA ASP A 182 -2.41 25.92 -23.58
C ASP A 182 -1.30 26.75 -22.92
N SER A 183 -0.11 26.21 -22.89
CA SER A 183 1.08 26.85 -22.33
C SER A 183 2.24 26.68 -23.29
N ASP A 184 3.06 27.71 -23.42
CA ASP A 184 4.34 27.65 -24.15
C ASP A 184 5.36 26.78 -23.39
N ASP A 185 5.11 26.44 -22.12
CA ASP A 185 5.94 25.59 -21.31
C ASP A 185 5.61 24.11 -21.56
N GLU A 186 6.63 23.24 -21.61
CA GLU A 186 6.46 21.79 -21.68
C GLU A 186 5.88 21.27 -20.36
N ARG A 187 4.56 21.14 -20.28
CA ARG A 187 3.86 20.57 -19.12
C ARG A 187 3.65 19.08 -19.30
N SER A 188 3.71 18.33 -18.23
CA SER A 188 3.46 16.89 -18.23
C SER A 188 2.76 16.43 -16.96
N VAL A 189 1.68 15.65 -17.13
CA VAL A 189 1.05 14.91 -16.04
C VAL A 189 1.17 13.42 -16.29
N ARG A 190 1.82 12.71 -15.37
CA ARG A 190 1.92 11.24 -15.38
C ARG A 190 1.15 10.66 -14.20
N ARG A 191 0.18 9.81 -14.49
CA ARG A 191 -0.69 9.21 -13.46
C ARG A 191 -0.62 7.70 -13.44
N ILE A 192 -0.35 7.12 -12.28
CA ILE A 192 -0.46 5.68 -12.04
C ILE A 192 -1.79 5.39 -11.37
N ILE A 193 -2.61 4.54 -12.00
CA ILE A 193 -3.92 4.12 -11.51
C ILE A 193 -3.82 2.65 -11.09
N GLY A 194 -3.99 2.38 -9.79
CA GLY A 194 -4.08 1.03 -9.27
C GLY A 194 -5.46 0.43 -9.52
N ILE A 195 -5.53 -0.64 -10.28
CA ILE A 195 -6.77 -1.41 -10.49
C ILE A 195 -6.67 -2.74 -9.74
N PRO A 196 -7.49 -2.95 -8.70
CA PRO A 196 -7.54 -4.21 -7.98
C PRO A 196 -8.01 -5.34 -8.89
N GLU A 197 -7.32 -6.50 -8.83
CA GLU A 197 -7.71 -7.69 -9.57
C GLU A 197 -7.93 -8.86 -8.62
N ARG A 198 -8.96 -9.67 -8.90
CA ARG A 198 -9.24 -10.93 -8.21
C ARG A 198 -9.43 -12.04 -9.22
N GLY A 199 -8.59 -13.09 -9.15
CA GLY A 199 -8.66 -14.19 -10.10
C GLY A 199 -8.47 -13.75 -11.56
N GLY A 200 -7.63 -12.75 -11.82
CA GLY A 200 -7.38 -12.20 -13.15
C GLY A 200 -8.51 -11.33 -13.71
N ARG A 201 -9.46 -10.91 -12.87
CA ARG A 201 -10.54 -9.99 -13.25
C ARG A 201 -10.40 -8.69 -12.47
N PRO A 202 -10.51 -7.55 -13.15
CA PRO A 202 -10.50 -6.26 -12.47
C PRO A 202 -11.75 -6.07 -11.62
N ASP A 203 -11.62 -5.25 -10.59
CA ASP A 203 -12.76 -4.74 -9.84
C ASP A 203 -13.64 -3.91 -10.77
N SER A 204 -14.97 -4.19 -10.77
CA SER A 204 -15.93 -3.62 -11.72
C SER A 204 -16.07 -2.11 -11.61
N ASP A 205 -16.05 -1.59 -10.37
CA ASP A 205 -16.29 -0.17 -10.11
C ASP A 205 -15.04 0.64 -10.51
N MET A 206 -13.85 0.13 -10.14
CA MET A 206 -12.58 0.73 -10.55
C MET A 206 -12.39 0.66 -12.07
N PHE A 207 -12.76 -0.45 -12.71
CA PHE A 207 -12.66 -0.59 -14.16
C PHE A 207 -13.60 0.40 -14.89
N SER A 208 -14.86 0.51 -14.44
CA SER A 208 -15.84 1.44 -15.02
C SER A 208 -15.40 2.87 -14.87
N TRP A 209 -14.90 3.25 -13.70
CA TRP A 209 -14.35 4.57 -13.47
C TRP A 209 -13.10 4.84 -14.34
N ALA A 210 -12.17 3.88 -14.41
CA ALA A 210 -10.95 4.03 -15.21
C ALA A 210 -11.25 4.22 -16.70
N ARG A 211 -12.27 3.51 -17.22
CA ARG A 211 -12.76 3.70 -18.60
C ARG A 211 -13.33 5.09 -18.83
N GLN A 212 -14.21 5.55 -17.93
CA GLN A 212 -14.74 6.91 -18.00
C GLN A 212 -13.62 7.95 -17.95
N HIS A 213 -12.68 7.80 -17.01
CA HIS A 213 -11.52 8.67 -16.87
C HIS A 213 -10.65 8.71 -18.14
N HIS A 214 -10.46 7.55 -18.79
CA HIS A 214 -9.75 7.48 -20.06
C HIS A 214 -10.46 8.28 -21.15
N GLU A 215 -11.78 8.13 -21.28
CA GLU A 215 -12.57 8.87 -22.25
C GLU A 215 -12.50 10.40 -22.02
N GLU A 216 -12.49 10.84 -20.77
CA GLU A 216 -12.39 12.24 -20.38
C GLU A 216 -10.98 12.82 -20.61
N SER A 217 -9.92 12.01 -20.52
CA SER A 217 -8.53 12.48 -20.54
C SER A 217 -7.74 12.15 -21.81
N LYS A 218 -8.20 11.23 -22.66
CA LYS A 218 -7.45 10.76 -23.84
C LYS A 218 -7.12 11.83 -24.89
N HIS A 219 -7.81 12.95 -24.85
CA HIS A 219 -7.58 14.09 -25.75
C HIS A 219 -6.64 15.15 -25.18
N ILE A 220 -6.23 15.02 -23.92
CA ILE A 220 -5.31 15.94 -23.26
C ILE A 220 -3.88 15.47 -23.59
N LEU A 221 -3.18 16.22 -24.42
CA LEU A 221 -1.87 15.84 -24.94
C LEU A 221 -0.80 15.71 -23.86
N ASN A 222 -0.90 16.55 -22.83
CA ASN A 222 0.07 16.59 -21.72
C ASN A 222 -0.31 15.68 -20.55
N TYR A 223 -1.23 14.73 -20.76
CA TYR A 223 -1.70 13.81 -19.74
C TYR A 223 -1.53 12.36 -20.14
N GLU A 224 -0.84 11.60 -19.34
CA GLU A 224 -0.66 10.15 -19.51
C GLU A 224 -1.08 9.39 -18.27
N ALA A 225 -1.72 8.24 -18.46
CA ALA A 225 -2.11 7.34 -17.38
C ALA A 225 -1.65 5.91 -17.65
N ASN A 226 -0.98 5.30 -16.68
CA ASN A 226 -0.57 3.90 -16.69
C ASN A 226 -1.28 3.11 -15.59
N VAL A 227 -1.43 1.80 -15.79
CA VAL A 227 -2.17 0.92 -14.88
C VAL A 227 -1.26 0.03 -14.07
N LEU A 228 -1.41 0.09 -12.76
CA LEU A 228 -0.86 -0.87 -11.80
C LEU A 228 -1.93 -1.92 -11.48
N ARG A 229 -1.74 -3.16 -11.96
CA ARG A 229 -2.58 -4.30 -11.56
C ARG A 229 -2.11 -4.82 -10.21
N TRP A 230 -3.01 -4.97 -9.27
CA TRP A 230 -2.62 -5.45 -7.95
C TRP A 230 -3.68 -6.36 -7.32
N ALA A 231 -3.23 -7.37 -6.58
CA ALA A 231 -4.08 -8.24 -5.78
C ALA A 231 -4.31 -7.59 -4.41
N ALA A 232 -5.09 -6.51 -4.36
CA ALA A 232 -5.14 -5.63 -3.20
C ALA A 232 -5.82 -6.25 -1.98
N ALA A 233 -5.03 -6.54 -0.96
CA ALA A 233 -5.53 -6.76 0.40
C ALA A 233 -5.69 -5.44 1.20
N ALA A 234 -4.93 -4.41 0.82
CA ALA A 234 -4.91 -3.09 1.46
C ALA A 234 -4.74 -2.00 0.41
N ASP A 235 -5.02 -0.76 0.77
CA ASP A 235 -4.72 0.38 -0.08
C ASP A 235 -3.20 0.57 -0.19
N GLY A 236 -2.72 1.01 -1.35
CA GLY A 236 -1.32 1.34 -1.58
C GLY A 236 -0.97 2.75 -1.10
N LEU A 237 0.31 3.09 -1.22
CA LEU A 237 0.79 4.44 -0.99
C LEU A 237 0.33 5.35 -2.14
N ASN A 238 -0.36 6.43 -1.79
CA ASN A 238 -0.70 7.47 -2.74
C ASN A 238 0.29 8.62 -2.59
N MET A 239 0.88 9.05 -3.69
CA MET A 239 1.82 10.15 -3.72
C MET A 239 1.48 11.14 -4.82
N ALA A 240 1.87 12.39 -4.63
CA ALA A 240 1.94 13.39 -5.66
C ALA A 240 3.30 14.10 -5.57
N LEU A 241 4.01 14.10 -6.67
CA LEU A 241 5.23 14.87 -6.83
C LEU A 241 4.91 16.04 -7.74
N ILE A 242 5.24 17.24 -7.32
CA ILE A 242 4.96 18.47 -8.06
C ILE A 242 6.28 19.16 -8.35
N ASP A 243 6.62 19.22 -9.62
CA ASP A 243 7.94 19.59 -10.10
C ASP A 243 9.04 18.81 -9.34
N ASP A 244 10.19 19.40 -9.13
CA ASP A 244 11.23 18.85 -8.25
C ASP A 244 11.20 19.54 -6.87
N SER A 245 10.02 20.00 -6.42
CA SER A 245 9.88 20.90 -5.27
C SER A 245 9.23 20.25 -4.06
N VAL A 246 8.20 19.42 -4.22
CA VAL A 246 7.44 18.87 -3.10
C VAL A 246 6.86 17.48 -3.38
N VAL A 247 6.94 16.63 -2.38
CA VAL A 247 6.26 15.32 -2.33
C VAL A 247 5.11 15.39 -1.36
N PHE A 248 3.91 15.05 -1.80
CA PHE A 248 2.76 14.76 -0.94
C PHE A 248 2.60 13.24 -0.81
N LEU A 249 2.48 12.74 0.42
CA LEU A 249 2.23 11.33 0.72
C LEU A 249 0.92 11.21 1.47
N ALA A 250 0.00 10.40 0.95
CA ALA A 250 -1.30 10.14 1.56
C ALA A 250 -1.39 8.69 2.03
N PHE A 251 -1.66 8.52 3.32
CA PHE A 251 -1.86 7.23 3.96
C PHE A 251 -3.36 7.00 4.11
N SER A 252 -3.91 5.98 3.47
CA SER A 252 -5.29 5.59 3.71
C SER A 252 -5.35 4.62 4.88
N GLY A 253 -5.92 5.10 5.97
CA GLY A 253 -6.43 4.23 7.02
C GLY A 253 -7.83 3.73 6.65
N GLY A 254 -8.25 2.56 7.17
CA GLY A 254 -9.58 2.00 6.94
C GLY A 254 -10.73 2.97 7.28
N PRO A 255 -12.00 2.57 7.15
CA PRO A 255 -13.18 3.46 7.18
C PRO A 255 -13.35 4.33 8.43
N ARG A 256 -12.54 4.13 9.46
CA ARG A 256 -12.51 4.94 10.69
C ARG A 256 -11.24 5.78 10.86
N GLN A 257 -10.25 5.63 9.99
CA GLN A 257 -9.04 6.45 10.07
C GLN A 257 -9.21 7.69 9.19
N ARG A 258 -8.99 8.84 9.81
CA ARG A 258 -8.80 10.10 9.09
C ARG A 258 -7.61 9.92 8.13
N LEU A 259 -7.72 10.41 6.92
CA LEU A 259 -6.58 10.45 6.02
C LEU A 259 -5.49 11.24 6.71
N ASN A 260 -4.40 10.58 6.98
CA ASN A 260 -3.19 11.25 7.43
C ASN A 260 -2.29 11.40 6.21
N GLY A 261 -1.88 12.61 5.93
CA GLY A 261 -0.95 12.91 4.86
C GLY A 261 0.15 13.84 5.36
N LEU A 262 1.23 13.85 4.64
CA LEU A 262 2.34 14.79 4.87
C LEU A 262 2.87 15.30 3.54
N SER A 263 3.48 16.48 3.55
CA SER A 263 4.32 16.93 2.45
C SER A 263 5.76 17.15 2.92
N VAL A 264 6.69 16.97 2.01
CA VAL A 264 8.13 17.14 2.24
C VAL A 264 8.71 17.96 1.11
N GLU A 265 9.44 19.01 1.45
CA GLU A 265 10.17 19.89 0.54
C GLU A 265 11.68 19.69 0.75
N ASP A 266 12.20 18.54 0.36
CA ASP A 266 13.60 18.17 0.49
C ASP A 266 14.10 17.56 -0.83
N PRO A 267 15.20 18.06 -1.42
CA PRO A 267 15.69 17.57 -2.72
C PRO A 267 16.08 16.10 -2.72
N THR A 268 16.63 15.58 -1.62
CA THR A 268 17.01 14.17 -1.50
C THR A 268 15.78 13.28 -1.49
N PHE A 269 14.78 13.70 -0.72
CA PHE A 269 13.50 13.03 -0.63
C PHE A 269 12.75 13.05 -1.97
N MET A 270 12.76 14.19 -2.67
CA MET A 270 12.22 14.33 -4.01
C MET A 270 12.89 13.38 -4.99
N THR A 271 14.22 13.37 -5.04
CA THR A 271 14.99 12.50 -5.93
C THR A 271 14.64 11.02 -5.71
N TYR A 272 14.49 10.61 -4.45
CA TYR A 272 14.12 9.24 -4.11
C TYR A 272 12.73 8.87 -4.64
N PHE A 273 11.70 9.69 -4.36
CA PHE A 273 10.35 9.40 -4.80
C PHE A 273 10.15 9.57 -6.30
N ALA A 274 10.88 10.49 -6.94
CA ALA A 274 10.90 10.63 -8.38
C ALA A 274 11.46 9.35 -9.04
N SER A 275 12.61 8.87 -8.57
CA SER A 275 13.21 7.62 -9.04
C SER A 275 12.29 6.41 -8.82
N TYR A 276 11.63 6.33 -7.66
CA TYR A 276 10.65 5.27 -7.38
C TYR A 276 9.46 5.33 -8.33
N PHE A 277 8.90 6.52 -8.57
CA PHE A 277 7.82 6.71 -9.52
C PHE A 277 8.22 6.30 -10.94
N ASP A 278 9.39 6.72 -11.41
CA ASP A 278 9.89 6.43 -12.75
C ASP A 278 10.15 4.93 -12.96
N GLN A 279 10.65 4.22 -11.95
CA GLN A 279 10.79 2.76 -11.99
C GLN A 279 9.43 2.06 -12.10
N LEU A 280 8.43 2.50 -11.32
CA LEU A 280 7.08 1.99 -11.45
C LEU A 280 6.52 2.29 -12.83
N TRP A 281 6.62 3.53 -13.28
CA TRP A 281 6.11 3.99 -14.57
C TRP A 281 6.60 3.16 -15.74
N ALA A 282 7.90 2.88 -15.77
CA ALA A 282 8.54 2.10 -16.83
C ALA A 282 8.07 0.63 -16.89
N ALA A 283 7.55 0.09 -15.79
CA ALA A 283 7.08 -1.30 -15.69
C ALA A 283 5.57 -1.45 -16.00
N LEU A 284 4.85 -0.35 -16.18
CA LEU A 284 3.39 -0.35 -16.31
C LEU A 284 2.95 -0.14 -17.76
N GLN A 285 1.75 -0.62 -18.08
CA GLN A 285 1.17 -0.41 -19.39
C GLN A 285 0.23 0.80 -19.42
N PRO A 286 0.09 1.48 -20.59
CA PRO A 286 -0.86 2.58 -20.75
C PRO A 286 -2.30 2.15 -20.45
N LEU A 287 -3.08 3.06 -19.86
CA LEU A 287 -4.47 2.82 -19.49
C LEU A 287 -5.32 2.34 -20.68
N GLY A 288 -5.22 3.00 -21.84
CA GLY A 288 -5.98 2.60 -23.03
C GLY A 288 -5.64 1.19 -23.50
N ALA A 289 -4.36 0.78 -23.45
CA ALA A 289 -3.95 -0.58 -23.80
C ALA A 289 -4.53 -1.64 -22.83
N TYR A 290 -4.54 -1.31 -21.54
CA TYR A 290 -5.14 -2.17 -20.49
C TYR A 290 -6.64 -2.36 -20.71
N LEU A 291 -7.38 -1.28 -20.97
CA LEU A 291 -8.83 -1.33 -21.19
C LEU A 291 -9.17 -2.22 -22.40
N ASN A 292 -8.47 -2.04 -23.52
CA ASN A 292 -8.65 -2.85 -24.73
C ASN A 292 -8.35 -4.34 -24.47
N GLU A 293 -7.30 -4.66 -23.71
CA GLU A 293 -6.95 -6.03 -23.34
C GLU A 293 -8.06 -6.73 -22.53
N VAL A 294 -8.64 -6.01 -21.55
CA VAL A 294 -9.69 -6.57 -20.69
C VAL A 294 -11.00 -6.77 -21.46
N GLU A 295 -11.38 -5.80 -22.29
CA GLU A 295 -12.59 -5.88 -23.12
C GLU A 295 -12.49 -6.98 -24.19
N GLY A 296 -11.33 -7.12 -24.84
CA GLY A 296 -11.07 -8.20 -25.82
C GLY A 296 -11.17 -9.59 -25.19
N LYS A 297 -10.67 -9.78 -23.99
CA LYS A 297 -10.81 -11.05 -23.25
C LYS A 297 -12.25 -11.37 -22.82
N GLY A 298 -13.10 -10.35 -22.72
CA GLY A 298 -14.53 -10.52 -22.43
C GLY A 298 -15.34 -11.00 -23.63
N ALA A 299 -14.93 -10.63 -24.84
CA ALA A 299 -15.62 -10.97 -26.08
C ALA A 299 -15.34 -12.42 -26.55
N ASP A 300 -14.21 -13.02 -26.19
CA ASP A 300 -13.79 -14.37 -26.60
C ASP A 300 -14.35 -15.50 -25.71
N ARG A 301 -15.29 -15.26 -24.83
CA ARG A 301 -15.95 -16.33 -24.05
C ARG A 301 -17.26 -16.73 -24.72
N PRO A 302 -17.35 -17.92 -25.31
CA PRO A 302 -18.64 -18.50 -25.67
C PRO A 302 -19.47 -18.72 -24.42
N GLY A 303 -20.71 -18.23 -24.45
CA GLY A 303 -21.71 -18.35 -23.39
C GLY A 303 -22.11 -19.80 -23.09
#